data_f70a20f7612e1998ee3a564bcd8c71b4
#
_entry.id   f70a20f7612e1998ee3a564bcd8c71b4
#
_cell.length_a   1.000
_cell.length_b   1.000
_cell.length_c   1.000
_cell.angle_alpha   90.00
_cell.angle_beta   90.00
_cell.angle_gamma   90.00
#
_symmetry.space_group_name_H-M   'P 1'
#
loop_
_entity.id
_entity.type
_entity.pdbx_description
1 polymer ?
#
loop_
_entity_poly.entity_id
_entity_poly.type
_entity_poly.pdbx_seq_one_letter_code
_entity_poly.pdbx_strand_id
1 'polypeptide(L)'
;MPTQISLHDVTKARGERLLLDAVSLTIRPGERIGIVGENGAGKSTLLHLMAGDERPDEGEVVTVAERGAGLLAQTPQLPADVSVGGAIDVALGELRSMEGRLRDLEEGLGSATERELGEYGDLLTAFELRGGYEADARADKAMHGLGLAHIGRDRALGSLSGGEQARLGLTCLIAAAPEVMLLDEPTNHLDEEALDWLETALAAHRGTVVAVSHDRTFLGRVTTAILEVDADRRSVVRYGAGYQGLVAERAAARIRWEQQYAQWCEEESRLQDFMATTAHAVAGGRDMKDNNKMAYDRAGGRVQASVAGRVRNAQERLRRMREHPVPKPPEPLRFTARPALGAVEGALVTLRDVRVGERLAVDALTVSAGERLLIHGGNGAGKSTLLRVMAGVLPPDEGTVVRRGRIGYLAQEIPVRRPADPVLAVFGKGLGLTEDEQRELLLSYGLFRPRDLHVPVGSLSAGQHRRLALARLLARPADLLLLDEPANHLALGLVEELETALDQWAGALVVVSHDRLLRRRFTGRIRRMESGHLPD
;
A
#
# COMPACT_ATOMS: atom_id res chain seq x y z
N MET A 1 10.00 32.85 5.57
CA MET A 1 9.75 31.91 6.69
C MET A 1 9.99 30.50 6.21
N PRO A 2 10.44 29.58 7.03
CA PRO A 2 10.66 28.21 6.56
C PRO A 2 9.34 27.58 6.12
N THR A 3 9.39 26.76 5.08
CA THR A 3 8.25 26.00 4.58
C THR A 3 7.72 25.08 5.66
N GLN A 4 6.42 25.08 5.83
CA GLN A 4 5.75 24.20 6.77
C GLN A 4 4.37 23.83 6.21
N ILE A 5 4.00 22.56 6.38
CA ILE A 5 2.63 22.10 6.19
C ILE A 5 2.12 21.64 7.56
N SER A 6 1.01 22.22 8.03
CA SER A 6 0.36 21.79 9.26
C SER A 6 -1.14 21.58 9.06
N LEU A 7 -1.63 20.51 9.62
CA LEU A 7 -3.04 20.18 9.69
C LEU A 7 -3.46 20.20 11.17
N HIS A 8 -4.56 20.86 11.48
CA HIS A 8 -5.15 20.96 12.84
C HIS A 8 -6.58 20.49 12.83
N ASP A 9 -6.85 19.35 13.45
CA ASP A 9 -8.15 18.71 13.62
C ASP A 9 -8.96 18.62 12.33
N VAL A 10 -8.27 18.24 11.24
CA VAL A 10 -8.82 18.21 9.90
C VAL A 10 -9.78 17.02 9.74
N THR A 11 -11.02 17.34 9.41
CA THR A 11 -12.06 16.38 9.05
C THR A 11 -12.45 16.57 7.60
N LYS A 12 -12.56 15.46 6.83
CA LYS A 12 -12.93 15.47 5.42
C LYS A 12 -13.78 14.28 5.03
N ALA A 13 -14.93 14.56 4.42
CA ALA A 13 -15.81 13.55 3.83
C ALA A 13 -15.85 13.67 2.29
N ARG A 14 -16.19 12.59 1.62
CA ARG A 14 -16.47 12.56 0.18
C ARG A 14 -17.84 11.90 -0.05
N GLY A 15 -18.85 12.72 -0.32
CA GLY A 15 -20.25 12.30 -0.25
C GLY A 15 -20.61 11.90 1.19
N GLU A 16 -21.19 10.74 1.37
CA GLU A 16 -21.56 10.22 2.71
C GLU A 16 -20.38 9.52 3.45
N ARG A 17 -19.23 9.37 2.78
CA ARG A 17 -18.10 8.64 3.35
C ARG A 17 -17.10 9.59 4.00
N LEU A 18 -16.95 9.50 5.32
CA LEU A 18 -15.91 10.18 6.08
C LEU A 18 -14.55 9.50 5.79
N LEU A 19 -13.57 10.28 5.30
CA LEU A 19 -12.23 9.81 4.93
C LEU A 19 -11.20 10.12 6.01
N LEU A 20 -11.22 11.33 6.56
CA LEU A 20 -10.32 11.81 7.61
C LEU A 20 -11.17 12.34 8.77
N ASP A 21 -10.75 12.05 10.01
CA ASP A 21 -11.46 12.39 11.23
C ASP A 21 -10.50 13.02 12.24
N ALA A 22 -10.64 14.33 12.47
CA ALA A 22 -9.83 15.14 13.39
C ALA A 22 -8.30 14.90 13.25
N VAL A 23 -7.78 14.88 12.02
CA VAL A 23 -6.38 14.62 11.74
C VAL A 23 -5.52 15.84 12.05
N SER A 24 -4.52 15.68 12.93
CA SER A 24 -3.53 16.70 13.24
C SER A 24 -2.12 16.18 12.97
N LEU A 25 -1.36 16.88 12.12
CA LEU A 25 0.02 16.53 11.78
C LEU A 25 0.81 17.76 11.31
N THR A 26 2.14 17.65 11.35
CA THR A 26 3.06 18.69 10.86
C THR A 26 4.16 18.06 10.01
N ILE A 27 4.47 18.69 8.88
CA ILE A 27 5.61 18.38 8.00
C ILE A 27 6.59 19.55 8.06
N ARG A 28 7.85 19.24 8.37
CA ARG A 28 8.92 20.24 8.52
C ARG A 28 9.58 20.55 7.18
N PRO A 29 10.24 21.69 7.08
CA PRO A 29 11.01 22.05 5.89
C PRO A 29 12.06 21.00 5.52
N GLY A 30 12.15 20.67 4.23
CA GLY A 30 13.11 19.71 3.70
C GLY A 30 12.82 18.23 4.02
N GLU A 31 11.69 17.92 4.67
CA GLU A 31 11.28 16.54 4.85
C GLU A 31 10.78 15.92 3.55
N ARG A 32 11.09 14.65 3.36
CA ARG A 32 10.56 13.85 2.26
C ARG A 32 9.61 12.80 2.83
N ILE A 33 8.32 13.04 2.61
CA ILE A 33 7.22 12.26 3.20
C ILE A 33 6.63 11.34 2.14
N GLY A 34 6.52 10.06 2.48
CA GLY A 34 5.71 9.10 1.72
C GLY A 34 4.32 8.97 2.34
N ILE A 35 3.26 9.06 1.55
CA ILE A 35 1.89 8.77 1.98
C ILE A 35 1.53 7.38 1.49
N VAL A 36 1.15 6.50 2.41
CA VAL A 36 0.75 5.12 2.14
C VAL A 36 -0.63 4.82 2.74
N GLY A 37 -1.26 3.77 2.28
CA GLY A 37 -2.58 3.34 2.77
C GLY A 37 -3.36 2.59 1.70
N GLU A 38 -4.50 2.02 2.06
CA GLU A 38 -5.36 1.31 1.11
C GLU A 38 -5.93 2.25 0.04
N ASN A 39 -6.35 1.69 -1.11
CA ASN A 39 -7.02 2.46 -2.13
C ASN A 39 -8.37 2.98 -1.61
N GLY A 40 -8.62 4.28 -1.82
CA GLY A 40 -9.80 4.96 -1.28
C GLY A 40 -9.71 5.28 0.21
N ALA A 41 -8.53 5.17 0.85
CA ALA A 41 -8.31 5.59 2.24
C ALA A 41 -8.29 7.12 2.43
N GLY A 42 -8.18 7.89 1.35
CA GLY A 42 -8.10 9.36 1.41
C GLY A 42 -6.70 9.93 1.16
N LYS A 43 -5.74 9.15 0.61
CA LYS A 43 -4.37 9.60 0.32
C LYS A 43 -4.33 10.82 -0.60
N SER A 44 -4.97 10.74 -1.76
CA SER A 44 -5.05 11.86 -2.71
C SER A 44 -5.81 13.05 -2.13
N THR A 45 -6.89 12.81 -1.36
CA THR A 45 -7.62 13.86 -0.65
C THR A 45 -6.71 14.60 0.34
N LEU A 46 -5.91 13.86 1.11
CA LEU A 46 -4.93 14.46 2.03
C LEU A 46 -3.90 15.30 1.27
N LEU A 47 -3.44 14.83 0.11
CA LEU A 47 -2.51 15.58 -0.75
C LEU A 47 -3.14 16.86 -1.30
N HIS A 48 -4.39 16.81 -1.80
CA HIS A 48 -5.14 17.98 -2.30
C HIS A 48 -5.44 19.00 -1.20
N LEU A 49 -5.72 18.55 0.02
CA LEU A 49 -5.85 19.43 1.19
C LEU A 49 -4.53 20.17 1.48
N MET A 50 -3.39 19.49 1.42
CA MET A 50 -2.06 20.09 1.59
C MET A 50 -1.72 21.07 0.46
N ALA A 51 -2.21 20.82 -0.77
CA ALA A 51 -2.05 21.70 -1.91
C ALA A 51 -2.91 22.98 -1.81
N GLY A 52 -3.97 22.94 -1.01
CA GLY A 52 -4.99 23.99 -0.94
C GLY A 52 -6.03 23.94 -2.06
N ASP A 53 -6.01 22.88 -2.89
CA ASP A 53 -7.00 22.65 -3.96
C ASP A 53 -8.36 22.22 -3.40
N GLU A 54 -8.35 21.52 -2.27
CA GLU A 54 -9.55 21.16 -1.51
C GLU A 54 -9.53 21.83 -0.14
N ARG A 55 -10.72 22.19 0.37
CA ARG A 55 -10.88 22.70 1.73
C ARG A 55 -11.32 21.57 2.66
N PRO A 56 -10.84 21.54 3.90
CA PRO A 56 -11.38 20.64 4.91
C PRO A 56 -12.84 21.00 5.23
N ASP A 57 -13.62 20.03 5.70
CA ASP A 57 -14.98 20.25 6.16
C ASP A 57 -14.97 20.82 7.59
N GLU A 58 -13.98 20.39 8.41
CA GLU A 58 -13.67 20.95 9.73
C GLU A 58 -12.14 21.01 9.90
N GLY A 59 -11.68 21.90 10.79
CA GLY A 59 -10.25 22.11 11.06
C GLY A 59 -9.60 23.07 10.08
N GLU A 60 -8.26 23.10 10.09
CA GLU A 60 -7.46 24.03 9.30
C GLU A 60 -6.25 23.33 8.69
N VAL A 61 -5.92 23.69 7.43
CA VAL A 61 -4.68 23.30 6.75
C VAL A 61 -3.90 24.55 6.40
N VAL A 62 -2.66 24.64 6.84
CA VAL A 62 -1.76 25.74 6.57
C VAL A 62 -0.54 25.22 5.83
N THR A 63 -0.31 25.71 4.62
CA THR A 63 0.92 25.45 3.84
C THR A 63 1.62 26.77 3.61
N VAL A 64 2.83 26.91 4.15
CA VAL A 64 3.68 28.10 4.01
C VAL A 64 4.86 27.75 3.12
N ALA A 65 4.90 28.33 1.93
CA ALA A 65 5.95 28.12 0.93
C ALA A 65 6.27 29.43 0.21
N GLU A 66 7.44 30.00 0.47
CA GLU A 66 7.85 31.28 -0.16
C GLU A 66 8.09 31.14 -1.67
N ARG A 67 8.53 29.95 -2.10
CA ARG A 67 8.79 29.60 -3.51
C ARG A 67 7.68 28.76 -4.12
N GLY A 68 6.47 28.85 -3.56
CA GLY A 68 5.29 28.16 -4.04
C GLY A 68 5.23 26.66 -3.71
N ALA A 69 4.04 26.12 -3.84
CA ALA A 69 3.76 24.70 -3.79
C ALA A 69 3.29 24.22 -5.17
N GLY A 70 3.80 23.08 -5.60
CA GLY A 70 3.38 22.47 -6.87
C GLY A 70 2.80 21.09 -6.64
N LEU A 71 1.67 20.81 -7.30
CA LEU A 71 0.97 19.53 -7.24
C LEU A 71 1.05 18.81 -8.59
N LEU A 72 1.50 17.57 -8.60
CA LEU A 72 1.28 16.62 -9.67
C LEU A 72 0.08 15.75 -9.32
N ALA A 73 -1.06 16.02 -9.96
CA ALA A 73 -2.24 15.17 -9.83
C ALA A 73 -2.04 13.85 -10.61
N GLN A 74 -2.74 12.80 -10.19
CA GLN A 74 -2.70 11.47 -10.82
C GLN A 74 -2.99 11.51 -12.34
N THR A 75 -3.83 12.45 -12.78
CA THR A 75 -4.11 12.68 -14.20
C THR A 75 -3.99 14.17 -14.47
N PRO A 76 -2.82 14.65 -14.97
CA PRO A 76 -2.65 16.06 -15.31
C PRO A 76 -3.64 16.47 -16.42
N GLN A 77 -4.42 17.51 -16.16
CA GLN A 77 -5.31 18.10 -17.17
C GLN A 77 -4.56 19.21 -17.91
N LEU A 78 -3.83 18.85 -18.96
CA LEU A 78 -3.15 19.80 -19.82
C LEU A 78 -4.02 20.11 -21.05
N PRO A 79 -4.15 21.40 -21.47
CA PRO A 79 -4.93 21.74 -22.66
C PRO A 79 -4.31 21.11 -23.92
N ALA A 80 -5.15 20.47 -24.73
CA ALA A 80 -4.70 19.65 -25.86
C ALA A 80 -4.04 20.45 -27.00
N ASP A 81 -4.36 21.73 -27.13
CA ASP A 81 -3.87 22.68 -28.14
C ASP A 81 -2.53 23.34 -27.81
N VAL A 82 -2.08 23.22 -26.56
CA VAL A 82 -0.79 23.76 -26.11
C VAL A 82 0.35 22.84 -26.55
N SER A 83 1.51 23.40 -26.90
CA SER A 83 2.71 22.64 -27.21
C SER A 83 3.45 22.19 -25.94
N VAL A 84 4.34 21.20 -26.07
CA VAL A 84 5.22 20.75 -24.98
C VAL A 84 6.04 21.92 -24.41
N GLY A 85 6.62 22.75 -25.27
CA GLY A 85 7.34 23.99 -24.87
C GLY A 85 6.44 24.96 -24.11
N GLY A 86 5.21 25.17 -24.61
CA GLY A 86 4.23 26.03 -23.95
C GLY A 86 3.82 25.52 -22.56
N ALA A 87 3.70 24.21 -22.37
CA ALA A 87 3.43 23.63 -21.05
C ALA A 87 4.59 23.86 -20.07
N ILE A 88 5.84 23.74 -20.53
CA ILE A 88 7.03 24.03 -19.73
C ILE A 88 7.09 25.54 -19.39
N ASP A 89 6.81 26.42 -20.34
CA ASP A 89 6.82 27.87 -20.11
C ASP A 89 5.71 28.29 -19.12
N VAL A 90 4.53 27.69 -19.19
CA VAL A 90 3.47 27.87 -18.18
C VAL A 90 3.94 27.43 -16.79
N ALA A 91 4.59 26.29 -16.69
CA ALA A 91 5.13 25.80 -15.43
C ALA A 91 6.25 26.69 -14.86
N LEU A 92 7.03 27.31 -15.73
CA LEU A 92 8.09 28.28 -15.40
C LEU A 92 7.56 29.73 -15.31
N GLY A 93 6.26 29.94 -15.36
CA GLY A 93 5.63 31.25 -15.52
C GLY A 93 6.09 32.31 -14.51
N GLU A 94 6.26 31.94 -13.23
CA GLU A 94 6.83 32.85 -12.23
C GLU A 94 8.28 33.26 -12.56
N LEU A 95 9.13 32.29 -12.93
CA LEU A 95 10.52 32.56 -13.30
C LEU A 95 10.60 33.40 -14.60
N ARG A 96 9.73 33.11 -15.57
CA ARG A 96 9.62 33.90 -16.80
C ARG A 96 9.18 35.35 -16.51
N SER A 97 8.24 35.53 -15.58
CA SER A 97 7.81 36.87 -15.14
C SER A 97 8.94 37.65 -14.45
N MET A 98 9.70 36.97 -13.58
CA MET A 98 10.87 37.57 -12.92
C MET A 98 11.95 37.92 -13.93
N GLU A 99 12.24 37.05 -14.89
CA GLU A 99 13.21 37.28 -15.98
C GLU A 99 12.79 38.47 -16.84
N GLY A 100 11.52 38.58 -17.23
CA GLY A 100 11.00 39.74 -17.96
C GLY A 100 11.16 41.03 -17.17
N ARG A 101 10.80 41.03 -15.88
CA ARG A 101 10.94 42.18 -15.01
C ARG A 101 12.41 42.62 -14.81
N LEU A 102 13.33 41.64 -14.69
CA LEU A 102 14.77 41.93 -14.64
C LEU A 102 15.25 42.64 -15.90
N ARG A 103 14.85 42.16 -17.10
CA ARG A 103 15.20 42.80 -18.37
C ARG A 103 14.66 44.23 -18.48
N ASP A 104 13.40 44.45 -18.08
CA ASP A 104 12.80 45.80 -18.07
C ASP A 104 13.59 46.76 -17.17
N LEU A 105 14.02 46.30 -15.99
CA LEU A 105 14.84 47.11 -15.08
C LEU A 105 16.26 47.31 -15.62
N GLU A 106 16.85 46.31 -16.27
CA GLU A 106 18.18 46.41 -16.91
C GLU A 106 18.23 47.47 -18.01
N GLU A 107 17.17 47.55 -18.84
CA GLU A 107 17.07 48.59 -19.88
C GLU A 107 17.02 50.03 -19.30
N GLY A 108 16.49 50.16 -18.07
CA GLY A 108 16.38 51.44 -17.34
C GLY A 108 17.58 51.79 -16.44
N LEU A 109 18.58 50.92 -16.26
CA LEU A 109 19.65 51.10 -15.27
C LEU A 109 20.43 52.40 -15.39
N GLY A 110 20.58 52.93 -16.63
CA GLY A 110 21.32 54.19 -16.87
C GLY A 110 20.68 55.43 -16.26
N SER A 111 19.38 55.38 -15.92
CA SER A 111 18.62 56.49 -15.30
C SER A 111 17.85 56.04 -14.06
N ALA A 112 18.19 54.86 -13.52
CA ALA A 112 17.46 54.24 -12.44
C ALA A 112 17.58 55.02 -11.12
N THR A 113 16.48 55.11 -10.40
CA THR A 113 16.41 55.64 -9.04
C THR A 113 17.00 54.64 -8.06
N GLU A 114 17.38 55.08 -6.85
CA GLU A 114 17.88 54.23 -5.79
C GLU A 114 16.88 53.11 -5.40
N ARG A 115 15.58 53.40 -5.53
CA ARG A 115 14.51 52.43 -5.32
C ARG A 115 14.49 51.34 -6.40
N GLU A 116 14.64 51.68 -7.66
CA GLU A 116 14.69 50.75 -8.81
C GLU A 116 15.95 49.88 -8.76
N LEU A 117 17.08 50.43 -8.34
CA LEU A 117 18.29 49.65 -8.07
C LEU A 117 18.12 48.66 -6.93
N GLY A 118 17.40 49.04 -5.85
CA GLY A 118 17.04 48.15 -4.77
C GLY A 118 16.13 47.02 -5.25
N GLU A 119 15.06 47.34 -6.00
CA GLU A 119 14.14 46.36 -6.59
C GLU A 119 14.87 45.37 -7.51
N TYR A 120 15.79 45.86 -8.35
CA TYR A 120 16.60 45.02 -9.21
C TYR A 120 17.47 44.05 -8.41
N GLY A 121 18.14 44.50 -7.35
CA GLY A 121 18.99 43.69 -6.50
C GLY A 121 18.19 42.57 -5.77
N ASP A 122 17.04 42.94 -5.24
CA ASP A 122 16.15 41.98 -4.54
C ASP A 122 15.60 40.94 -5.51
N LEU A 123 15.14 41.38 -6.70
CA LEU A 123 14.60 40.50 -7.73
C LEU A 123 15.66 39.57 -8.31
N LEU A 124 16.87 40.06 -8.56
CA LEU A 124 18.02 39.28 -9.04
C LEU A 124 18.38 38.18 -8.02
N THR A 125 18.48 38.58 -6.76
CA THR A 125 18.76 37.63 -5.67
C THR A 125 17.66 36.54 -5.57
N ALA A 126 16.40 36.93 -5.68
CA ALA A 126 15.28 35.98 -5.66
C ALA A 126 15.30 35.05 -6.88
N PHE A 127 15.63 35.56 -8.08
CA PHE A 127 15.74 34.76 -9.29
C PHE A 127 16.90 33.74 -9.22
N GLU A 128 18.06 34.16 -8.71
CA GLU A 128 19.22 33.29 -8.49
C GLU A 128 18.91 32.19 -7.44
N LEU A 129 18.31 32.55 -6.31
CA LEU A 129 17.94 31.61 -5.26
C LEU A 129 16.92 30.55 -5.73
N ARG A 130 16.08 30.90 -6.71
CA ARG A 130 15.15 29.99 -7.38
C ARG A 130 15.80 29.17 -8.51
N GLY A 131 17.08 29.40 -8.81
CA GLY A 131 17.80 28.78 -9.92
C GLY A 131 17.17 29.11 -11.26
N GLY A 132 16.85 30.41 -11.47
CA GLY A 132 16.19 30.90 -12.69
C GLY A 132 17.01 30.61 -13.94
N TYR A 133 18.32 30.84 -13.88
CA TYR A 133 19.23 30.60 -14.99
C TYR A 133 19.32 29.12 -15.41
N GLU A 134 19.10 28.20 -14.51
CA GLU A 134 19.14 26.75 -14.78
C GLU A 134 17.78 26.17 -15.13
N ALA A 135 16.71 26.96 -15.16
CA ALA A 135 15.34 26.45 -15.29
C ALA A 135 15.13 25.64 -16.58
N ASP A 136 15.59 26.16 -17.73
CA ASP A 136 15.52 25.45 -19.02
C ASP A 136 16.38 24.20 -19.04
N ALA A 137 17.60 24.27 -18.50
CA ALA A 137 18.49 23.10 -18.39
C ALA A 137 17.91 22.03 -17.48
N ARG A 138 17.21 22.41 -16.39
CA ARG A 138 16.46 21.47 -15.54
C ARG A 138 15.32 20.82 -16.31
N ALA A 139 14.56 21.59 -17.12
CA ALA A 139 13.49 21.05 -17.95
C ALA A 139 14.04 20.04 -18.97
N ASP A 140 15.11 20.37 -19.68
CA ASP A 140 15.74 19.46 -20.65
C ASP A 140 16.29 18.19 -19.98
N LYS A 141 16.94 18.33 -18.84
CA LYS A 141 17.43 17.21 -18.04
C LYS A 141 16.29 16.32 -17.55
N ALA A 142 15.16 16.90 -17.15
CA ALA A 142 13.97 16.16 -16.72
C ALA A 142 13.29 15.45 -17.91
N MET A 143 13.18 16.13 -19.07
CA MET A 143 12.69 15.50 -20.32
C MET A 143 13.53 14.27 -20.68
N HIS A 144 14.85 14.41 -20.62
CA HIS A 144 15.75 13.30 -20.93
C HIS A 144 15.63 12.17 -19.91
N GLY A 145 15.71 12.49 -18.62
CA GLY A 145 15.67 11.50 -17.54
C GLY A 145 14.33 10.75 -17.43
N LEU A 146 13.22 11.37 -17.85
CA LEU A 146 11.89 10.74 -17.87
C LEU A 146 11.54 10.11 -19.24
N GLY A 147 12.54 9.93 -20.13
CA GLY A 147 12.37 9.24 -21.41
C GLY A 147 11.54 10.02 -22.43
N LEU A 148 11.50 11.35 -22.35
CA LEU A 148 10.80 12.24 -23.27
C LEU A 148 11.73 12.96 -24.27
N ALA A 149 13.02 12.62 -24.30
CA ALA A 149 14.02 13.27 -25.16
C ALA A 149 13.68 13.24 -26.67
N HIS A 150 12.89 12.25 -27.09
CA HIS A 150 12.45 12.08 -28.48
C HIS A 150 11.27 12.99 -28.85
N ILE A 151 10.69 13.73 -27.90
CA ILE A 151 9.53 14.60 -28.11
C ILE A 151 10.00 16.04 -28.31
N GLY A 152 9.72 16.60 -29.50
CA GLY A 152 10.01 18.00 -29.80
C GLY A 152 9.15 18.96 -28.97
N ARG A 153 9.71 20.11 -28.61
CA ARG A 153 9.00 21.15 -27.81
C ARG A 153 7.79 21.75 -28.53
N ASP A 154 7.70 21.67 -29.85
CA ASP A 154 6.62 22.18 -30.73
C ASP A 154 5.46 21.17 -30.85
N ARG A 155 5.63 19.94 -30.36
CA ARG A 155 4.61 18.91 -30.44
C ARG A 155 3.41 19.26 -29.56
N ALA A 156 2.18 19.14 -30.12
CA ALA A 156 0.94 19.41 -29.41
C ALA A 156 0.66 18.35 -28.33
N LEU A 157 0.21 18.78 -27.14
CA LEU A 157 -0.08 17.91 -26.00
C LEU A 157 -1.14 16.87 -26.31
N GLY A 158 -2.16 17.22 -27.14
CA GLY A 158 -3.21 16.29 -27.55
C GLY A 158 -2.73 15.10 -28.39
N SER A 159 -1.49 15.16 -28.93
CA SER A 159 -0.87 14.06 -29.67
C SER A 159 -0.06 13.11 -28.80
N LEU A 160 0.11 13.43 -27.52
CA LEU A 160 0.84 12.62 -26.55
C LEU A 160 -0.05 11.53 -25.97
N SER A 161 0.51 10.35 -25.73
CA SER A 161 -0.14 9.32 -24.93
C SER A 161 -0.34 9.78 -23.48
N GLY A 162 -1.29 9.20 -22.75
CA GLY A 162 -1.52 9.51 -21.34
C GLY A 162 -0.28 9.35 -20.46
N GLY A 163 0.56 8.35 -20.76
CA GLY A 163 1.84 8.17 -20.05
C GLY A 163 2.87 9.26 -20.38
N GLU A 164 2.94 9.72 -21.63
CA GLU A 164 3.80 10.86 -22.01
C GLU A 164 3.33 12.17 -21.37
N GLN A 165 2.00 12.40 -21.30
CA GLN A 165 1.43 13.56 -20.62
C GLN A 165 1.73 13.55 -19.10
N ALA A 166 1.60 12.42 -18.44
CA ALA A 166 1.94 12.27 -17.03
C ALA A 166 3.43 12.57 -16.76
N ARG A 167 4.33 12.04 -17.61
CA ARG A 167 5.77 12.30 -17.53
C ARG A 167 6.12 13.77 -17.82
N LEU A 168 5.42 14.41 -18.75
CA LEU A 168 5.57 15.83 -19.02
C LEU A 168 5.12 16.69 -17.83
N GLY A 169 3.99 16.36 -17.20
CA GLY A 169 3.54 17.03 -15.97
C GLY A 169 4.61 16.95 -14.86
N LEU A 170 5.23 15.78 -14.71
CA LEU A 170 6.34 15.59 -13.76
C LEU A 170 7.58 16.40 -14.17
N THR A 171 7.90 16.44 -15.46
CA THR A 171 8.97 17.30 -16.02
C THR A 171 8.74 18.76 -15.65
N CYS A 172 7.53 19.28 -15.89
CA CYS A 172 7.14 20.65 -15.59
C CYS A 172 7.32 20.97 -14.09
N LEU A 173 6.87 20.08 -13.21
CA LEU A 173 7.00 20.26 -11.77
C LEU A 173 8.46 20.27 -11.30
N ILE A 174 9.28 19.36 -11.81
CA ILE A 174 10.72 19.30 -11.48
C ILE A 174 11.46 20.53 -12.03
N ALA A 175 11.11 21.00 -13.22
CA ALA A 175 11.71 22.18 -13.81
C ALA A 175 11.39 23.45 -13.00
N ALA A 176 10.15 23.61 -12.57
CA ALA A 176 9.70 24.71 -11.72
C ALA A 176 10.38 24.70 -10.33
N ALA A 177 10.78 23.52 -9.84
CA ALA A 177 11.45 23.32 -8.57
C ALA A 177 10.82 24.10 -7.39
N PRO A 178 9.50 23.96 -7.13
CA PRO A 178 8.83 24.66 -6.05
C PRO A 178 9.41 24.24 -4.69
N GLU A 179 9.15 25.02 -3.66
CA GLU A 179 9.62 24.71 -2.30
C GLU A 179 8.91 23.49 -1.70
N VAL A 180 7.65 23.29 -2.06
CA VAL A 180 6.84 22.11 -1.70
C VAL A 180 6.43 21.39 -2.98
N MET A 181 6.87 20.14 -3.12
CA MET A 181 6.41 19.24 -4.18
C MET A 181 5.41 18.23 -3.61
N LEU A 182 4.22 18.19 -4.17
CA LEU A 182 3.16 17.26 -3.85
C LEU A 182 2.94 16.34 -5.05
N LEU A 183 3.11 15.03 -4.87
CA LEU A 183 3.16 14.06 -5.97
C LEU A 183 2.14 12.94 -5.71
N ASP A 184 1.15 12.78 -6.59
CA ASP A 184 0.20 11.68 -6.52
C ASP A 184 0.59 10.57 -7.50
N GLU A 185 1.07 9.43 -6.97
CA GLU A 185 1.55 8.25 -7.70
C GLU A 185 2.56 8.58 -8.82
N PRO A 186 3.67 9.29 -8.52
CA PRO A 186 4.63 9.74 -9.53
C PRO A 186 5.39 8.60 -10.21
N THR A 187 5.34 7.41 -9.65
CA THR A 187 5.99 6.20 -10.17
C THR A 187 5.21 5.51 -11.29
N ASN A 188 3.95 5.88 -11.50
CA ASN A 188 3.12 5.31 -12.56
C ASN A 188 3.65 5.70 -13.95
N HIS A 189 3.58 4.77 -14.89
CA HIS A 189 3.98 4.96 -16.31
C HIS A 189 5.49 5.23 -16.52
N LEU A 190 6.33 5.03 -15.50
CA LEU A 190 7.78 5.13 -15.63
C LEU A 190 8.40 3.75 -15.83
N ASP A 191 9.42 3.68 -16.68
CA ASP A 191 10.30 2.52 -16.76
C ASP A 191 11.37 2.58 -15.65
N GLU A 192 12.24 1.58 -15.60
CA GLU A 192 13.23 1.45 -14.52
C GLU A 192 14.27 2.58 -14.54
N GLU A 193 14.68 3.03 -15.73
CA GLU A 193 15.66 4.12 -15.89
C GLU A 193 15.07 5.46 -15.45
N ALA A 194 13.85 5.76 -15.88
CA ALA A 194 13.12 6.96 -15.46
C ALA A 194 12.82 6.98 -13.95
N LEU A 195 12.51 5.82 -13.36
CA LEU A 195 12.33 5.69 -11.91
C LEU A 195 13.63 5.97 -11.14
N ASP A 196 14.75 5.36 -11.55
CA ASP A 196 16.05 5.59 -10.89
C ASP A 196 16.48 7.07 -11.02
N TRP A 197 16.22 7.70 -12.17
CA TRP A 197 16.45 9.11 -12.35
C TRP A 197 15.56 9.98 -11.44
N LEU A 198 14.24 9.69 -11.39
CA LEU A 198 13.29 10.42 -10.55
C LEU A 198 13.66 10.32 -9.06
N GLU A 199 13.99 9.12 -8.58
CA GLU A 199 14.42 8.89 -7.21
C GLU A 199 15.64 9.75 -6.86
N THR A 200 16.62 9.82 -7.78
CA THR A 200 17.82 10.66 -7.62
C THR A 200 17.48 12.14 -7.60
N ALA A 201 16.61 12.58 -8.50
CA ALA A 201 16.19 13.98 -8.58
C ALA A 201 15.43 14.44 -7.33
N LEU A 202 14.47 13.62 -6.84
CA LEU A 202 13.71 13.93 -5.64
C LEU A 202 14.56 13.84 -4.36
N ALA A 203 15.50 12.90 -4.29
CA ALA A 203 16.45 12.82 -3.17
C ALA A 203 17.38 14.04 -3.08
N ALA A 204 17.73 14.63 -4.23
CA ALA A 204 18.56 15.84 -4.33
C ALA A 204 17.77 17.15 -4.14
N HIS A 205 16.43 17.09 -4.17
CA HIS A 205 15.60 18.28 -4.00
C HIS A 205 15.76 18.87 -2.59
N ARG A 206 16.00 20.20 -2.53
CA ARG A 206 16.26 20.90 -1.26
C ARG A 206 15.00 21.30 -0.50
N GLY A 207 13.85 21.31 -1.17
CA GLY A 207 12.54 21.61 -0.59
C GLY A 207 11.88 20.39 0.05
N THR A 208 10.64 20.59 0.46
CA THR A 208 9.79 19.53 1.01
C THR A 208 9.14 18.72 -0.11
N VAL A 209 9.19 17.40 -0.01
CA VAL A 209 8.53 16.49 -0.95
C VAL A 209 7.50 15.66 -0.20
N VAL A 210 6.27 15.61 -0.69
CA VAL A 210 5.21 14.71 -0.21
C VAL A 210 4.74 13.88 -1.39
N ALA A 211 4.90 12.56 -1.31
CA ALA A 211 4.56 11.66 -2.40
C ALA A 211 3.64 10.54 -1.94
N VAL A 212 2.50 10.39 -2.59
CA VAL A 212 1.69 9.17 -2.52
C VAL A 212 2.32 8.13 -3.43
N SER A 213 2.68 6.98 -2.92
CA SER A 213 3.19 5.88 -3.76
C SER A 213 2.97 4.51 -3.12
N HIS A 214 2.85 3.51 -3.97
CA HIS A 214 2.84 2.10 -3.60
C HIS A 214 4.18 1.40 -3.91
N ASP A 215 5.12 2.08 -4.57
CA ASP A 215 6.46 1.54 -4.86
C ASP A 215 7.35 1.59 -3.63
N ARG A 216 7.61 0.41 -3.06
CA ARG A 216 8.41 0.24 -1.85
C ARG A 216 9.88 0.64 -2.02
N THR A 217 10.42 0.47 -3.24
CA THR A 217 11.79 0.88 -3.55
C THR A 217 11.90 2.40 -3.58
N PHE A 218 10.96 3.05 -4.25
CA PHE A 218 10.84 4.51 -4.25
C PHE A 218 10.71 5.07 -2.84
N LEU A 219 9.76 4.54 -2.04
CA LEU A 219 9.58 4.95 -0.65
C LEU A 219 10.87 4.77 0.17
N GLY A 220 11.56 3.64 0.00
CA GLY A 220 12.80 3.35 0.72
C GLY A 220 13.98 4.24 0.36
N ARG A 221 14.05 4.75 -0.89
CA ARG A 221 15.15 5.58 -1.37
C ARG A 221 14.91 7.08 -1.18
N VAL A 222 13.65 7.52 -1.32
CA VAL A 222 13.32 8.94 -1.35
C VAL A 222 12.87 9.46 0.02
N THR A 223 12.08 8.68 0.78
CA THR A 223 11.39 9.23 1.95
C THR A 223 12.19 9.17 3.24
N THR A 224 12.04 10.21 4.07
CA THR A 224 12.60 10.31 5.43
C THR A 224 11.59 9.95 6.51
N ALA A 225 10.29 10.05 6.20
CA ALA A 225 9.19 9.61 7.05
C ALA A 225 8.00 9.15 6.20
N ILE A 226 7.13 8.33 6.80
CA ILE A 226 5.93 7.82 6.16
C ILE A 226 4.70 8.29 6.95
N LEU A 227 3.66 8.69 6.23
CA LEU A 227 2.31 8.90 6.75
C LEU A 227 1.42 7.76 6.26
N GLU A 228 0.92 6.96 7.18
CA GLU A 228 -0.04 5.90 6.87
C GLU A 228 -1.46 6.39 7.11
N VAL A 229 -2.27 6.39 6.06
CA VAL A 229 -3.69 6.72 6.12
C VAL A 229 -4.47 5.45 6.41
N ASP A 230 -5.02 5.34 7.61
CA ASP A 230 -5.84 4.20 8.07
C ASP A 230 -7.32 4.47 7.73
N ALA A 231 -7.83 3.75 6.73
CA ALA A 231 -9.21 3.87 6.28
C ALA A 231 -10.26 3.44 7.33
N ASP A 232 -9.88 2.55 8.25
CA ASP A 232 -10.76 2.02 9.29
C ASP A 232 -10.89 2.96 10.48
N ARG A 233 -9.76 3.54 10.88
CA ARG A 233 -9.67 4.52 11.99
C ARG A 233 -9.88 5.95 11.50
N ARG A 234 -9.82 6.17 10.17
CA ARG A 234 -9.92 7.50 9.53
C ARG A 234 -8.86 8.48 10.04
N SER A 235 -7.73 7.95 10.43
CA SER A 235 -6.62 8.66 11.05
C SER A 235 -5.36 8.54 10.21
N VAL A 236 -4.38 9.40 10.50
CA VAL A 236 -3.07 9.37 9.87
C VAL A 236 -2.02 9.12 10.94
N VAL A 237 -1.21 8.09 10.74
CA VAL A 237 -0.12 7.72 11.64
C VAL A 237 1.22 8.06 10.98
N ARG A 238 2.10 8.73 11.72
CA ARG A 238 3.43 9.09 11.23
C ARG A 238 4.48 8.12 11.74
N TYR A 239 5.30 7.61 10.81
CA TYR A 239 6.46 6.76 11.09
C TYR A 239 7.74 7.49 10.69
N GLY A 240 8.71 7.56 11.60
CA GLY A 240 10.06 8.08 11.34
C GLY A 240 10.93 7.06 10.59
N ALA A 241 12.14 7.49 10.18
CA ALA A 241 13.09 6.65 9.47
C ALA A 241 12.59 6.03 8.14
N GLY A 242 11.68 6.74 7.45
CA GLY A 242 11.17 6.37 6.13
C GLY A 242 10.46 5.01 6.11
N TYR A 243 10.54 4.32 4.98
CA TYR A 243 9.89 3.02 4.80
C TYR A 243 10.41 1.94 5.75
N GLN A 244 11.70 1.94 6.07
CA GLN A 244 12.29 0.97 7.00
C GLN A 244 11.74 1.15 8.42
N GLY A 245 11.50 2.38 8.85
CA GLY A 245 10.87 2.68 10.13
C GLY A 245 9.43 2.17 10.21
N LEU A 246 8.65 2.33 9.14
CA LEU A 246 7.30 1.75 9.04
C LEU A 246 7.32 0.22 9.22
N VAL A 247 8.20 -0.48 8.49
CA VAL A 247 8.32 -1.94 8.55
C VAL A 247 8.71 -2.39 9.95
N ALA A 248 9.74 -1.76 10.56
CA ALA A 248 10.21 -2.10 11.89
C ALA A 248 9.14 -1.86 12.97
N GLU A 249 8.43 -0.73 12.91
CA GLU A 249 7.38 -0.41 13.89
C GLU A 249 6.18 -1.36 13.78
N ARG A 250 5.78 -1.72 12.57
CA ARG A 250 4.72 -2.73 12.35
C ARG A 250 5.12 -4.10 12.91
N ALA A 251 6.35 -4.54 12.66
CA ALA A 251 6.86 -5.79 13.22
C ALA A 251 6.87 -5.75 14.76
N ALA A 252 7.33 -4.65 15.35
CA ALA A 252 7.31 -4.46 16.78
C ALA A 252 5.88 -4.40 17.36
N ALA A 253 4.96 -3.72 16.68
CA ALA A 253 3.54 -3.67 17.07
C ALA A 253 2.90 -5.07 17.03
N ARG A 254 3.23 -5.89 16.03
CA ARG A 254 2.77 -7.27 15.92
C ARG A 254 3.24 -8.12 17.10
N ILE A 255 4.53 -8.05 17.43
CA ILE A 255 5.11 -8.78 18.57
C ILE A 255 4.44 -8.34 19.87
N ARG A 256 4.24 -7.03 20.09
CA ARG A 256 3.54 -6.51 21.28
C ARG A 256 2.11 -7.06 21.36
N TRP A 257 1.39 -7.09 20.25
CA TRP A 257 0.02 -7.62 20.21
C TRP A 257 -0.02 -9.12 20.55
N GLU A 258 0.88 -9.92 19.99
CA GLU A 258 1.00 -11.35 20.29
C GLU A 258 1.32 -11.61 21.77
N GLN A 259 2.22 -10.81 22.35
CA GLN A 259 2.54 -10.89 23.79
C GLN A 259 1.36 -10.50 24.66
N GLN A 260 0.64 -9.42 24.34
CA GLN A 260 -0.55 -8.99 25.08
C GLN A 260 -1.66 -10.06 25.03
N TYR A 261 -1.87 -10.67 23.87
CA TYR A 261 -2.85 -11.74 23.71
C TYR A 261 -2.46 -12.99 24.51
N ALA A 262 -1.19 -13.40 24.47
CA ALA A 262 -0.70 -14.54 25.24
C ALA A 262 -0.86 -14.29 26.75
N GLN A 263 -0.51 -13.11 27.25
CA GLN A 263 -0.70 -12.72 28.65
C GLN A 263 -2.19 -12.71 29.05
N TRP A 264 -3.05 -12.24 28.16
CA TRP A 264 -4.50 -12.24 28.38
C TRP A 264 -5.04 -13.69 28.51
N CYS A 265 -4.65 -14.60 27.62
CA CYS A 265 -5.03 -16.00 27.66
C CYS A 265 -4.52 -16.71 28.94
N GLU A 266 -3.26 -16.45 29.33
CA GLU A 266 -2.65 -17.03 30.52
C GLU A 266 -3.39 -16.58 31.79
N GLU A 267 -3.68 -15.28 31.91
CA GLU A 267 -4.41 -14.74 33.05
C GLU A 267 -5.86 -15.25 33.11
N GLU A 268 -6.53 -15.37 31.93
CA GLU A 268 -7.88 -15.97 31.86
C GLU A 268 -7.86 -17.40 32.37
N SER A 269 -6.93 -18.23 31.87
CA SER A 269 -6.78 -19.64 32.31
C SER A 269 -6.48 -19.71 33.79
N ARG A 270 -5.53 -18.88 34.28
CA ARG A 270 -5.16 -18.86 35.71
C ARG A 270 -6.34 -18.50 36.62
N LEU A 271 -7.18 -17.54 36.23
CA LEU A 271 -8.38 -17.19 36.99
C LEU A 271 -9.43 -18.29 36.97
N GLN A 272 -9.61 -18.98 35.84
CA GLN A 272 -10.53 -20.12 35.71
C GLN A 272 -10.06 -21.29 36.57
N ASP A 273 -8.79 -21.66 36.51
CA ASP A 273 -8.20 -22.73 37.30
C ASP A 273 -8.27 -22.45 38.81
N PHE A 274 -7.98 -21.19 39.20
CA PHE A 274 -8.12 -20.73 40.58
C PHE A 274 -9.56 -20.90 41.09
N MET A 275 -10.56 -20.51 40.29
CA MET A 275 -11.97 -20.68 40.69
C MET A 275 -12.36 -22.14 40.76
N ALA A 276 -11.94 -22.98 39.81
CA ALA A 276 -12.24 -24.40 39.79
C ALA A 276 -11.62 -25.14 40.99
N THR A 277 -10.33 -24.92 41.25
CA THR A 277 -9.62 -25.58 42.38
C THR A 277 -10.09 -25.11 43.75
N THR A 278 -10.38 -23.79 43.87
CA THR A 278 -10.81 -23.19 45.13
C THR A 278 -12.23 -23.60 45.48
N ALA A 279 -13.13 -23.80 44.48
CA ALA A 279 -14.49 -24.31 44.71
C ALA A 279 -14.48 -25.74 45.28
N HIS A 280 -13.54 -26.57 44.86
CA HIS A 280 -13.38 -27.94 45.37
C HIS A 280 -12.70 -28.02 46.75
N ALA A 281 -11.78 -27.08 47.05
CA ALA A 281 -11.08 -27.07 48.34
C ALA A 281 -11.94 -26.72 49.55
N VAL A 282 -13.10 -26.09 49.32
CA VAL A 282 -14.07 -25.74 50.39
C VAL A 282 -14.92 -26.95 50.86
N ALA A 283 -14.94 -28.05 50.12
CA ALA A 283 -15.76 -29.24 50.42
C ALA A 283 -15.05 -30.29 51.29
N GLY A 284 -13.77 -30.14 51.62
CA GLY A 284 -12.99 -31.12 52.42
C GLY A 284 -13.04 -30.79 53.91
N GLY A 285 -13.79 -31.58 54.71
CA GLY A 285 -13.83 -31.46 56.15
C GLY A 285 -12.48 -31.74 56.79
N ARG A 286 -12.01 -30.87 57.68
CA ARG A 286 -10.86 -31.08 58.54
C ARG A 286 -11.31 -31.79 59.84
N ASP A 287 -10.58 -32.78 60.29
CA ASP A 287 -10.79 -33.43 61.58
C ASP A 287 -10.64 -32.44 62.75
N MET A 288 -11.56 -32.47 63.69
CA MET A 288 -11.57 -31.67 64.91
C MET A 288 -10.43 -32.10 65.84
N LYS A 289 -9.49 -31.21 66.15
CA LYS A 289 -8.40 -31.47 67.11
C LYS A 289 -8.70 -31.07 68.54
N ASP A 290 -9.82 -30.36 68.84
CA ASP A 290 -10.16 -29.90 70.17
C ASP A 290 -11.67 -29.75 70.36
N ASN A 291 -12.21 -29.99 71.55
CA ASN A 291 -13.63 -30.05 71.88
C ASN A 291 -14.36 -28.66 71.88
N ASN A 292 -13.72 -27.57 71.40
CA ASN A 292 -14.35 -26.25 71.33
C ASN A 292 -15.03 -25.97 69.99
N LYS A 293 -16.20 -26.50 69.81
CA LYS A 293 -17.04 -26.42 68.61
C LYS A 293 -17.32 -24.98 68.16
N MET A 294 -17.51 -24.03 69.11
CA MET A 294 -17.81 -22.62 68.81
C MET A 294 -16.61 -21.83 68.25
N ALA A 295 -15.38 -22.12 68.70
CA ALA A 295 -14.18 -21.49 68.18
C ALA A 295 -13.80 -22.07 66.81
N TYR A 296 -14.03 -23.35 66.61
CA TYR A 296 -13.85 -24.06 65.35
C TYR A 296 -14.81 -23.54 64.26
N ASP A 297 -16.13 -23.38 64.56
CA ASP A 297 -17.11 -22.84 63.60
C ASP A 297 -16.82 -21.38 63.26
N ARG A 298 -16.37 -20.55 64.19
CA ARG A 298 -15.94 -19.15 63.91
C ARG A 298 -14.68 -19.05 63.09
N ALA A 299 -13.71 -19.93 63.28
CA ALA A 299 -12.49 -19.98 62.49
C ALA A 299 -12.78 -20.51 61.07
N GLY A 300 -13.62 -21.54 60.96
CA GLY A 300 -14.09 -22.08 59.68
C GLY A 300 -14.88 -21.04 58.86
N GLY A 301 -15.80 -20.30 59.50
CA GLY A 301 -16.58 -19.25 58.85
C GLY A 301 -15.71 -18.08 58.34
N ARG A 302 -14.66 -17.70 59.07
CA ARG A 302 -13.72 -16.64 58.60
C ARG A 302 -12.89 -17.11 57.42
N VAL A 303 -12.43 -18.35 57.39
CA VAL A 303 -11.70 -18.93 56.26
C VAL A 303 -12.61 -19.03 55.03
N GLN A 304 -13.84 -19.53 55.21
CA GLN A 304 -14.84 -19.62 54.14
C GLN A 304 -15.20 -18.26 53.58
N ALA A 305 -15.38 -17.22 54.42
CA ALA A 305 -15.68 -15.87 54.00
C ALA A 305 -14.49 -15.25 53.21
N SER A 306 -13.24 -15.50 53.66
CA SER A 306 -12.04 -15.07 52.95
C SER A 306 -11.90 -15.73 51.58
N VAL A 307 -12.12 -17.04 51.49
CA VAL A 307 -12.09 -17.83 50.25
C VAL A 307 -13.19 -17.35 49.30
N ALA A 308 -14.42 -17.20 49.79
CA ALA A 308 -15.53 -16.67 48.98
C ALA A 308 -15.27 -15.25 48.49
N GLY A 309 -14.59 -14.42 49.28
CA GLY A 309 -14.14 -13.09 48.86
C GLY A 309 -13.13 -13.13 47.70
N ARG A 310 -12.14 -14.04 47.78
CA ARG A 310 -11.15 -14.23 46.74
C ARG A 310 -11.78 -14.76 45.43
N VAL A 311 -12.69 -15.70 45.52
CA VAL A 311 -13.41 -16.21 44.33
C VAL A 311 -14.25 -15.13 43.69
N ARG A 312 -15.00 -14.32 44.47
CA ARG A 312 -15.75 -13.18 43.92
C ARG A 312 -14.83 -12.15 43.22
N ASN A 313 -13.67 -11.82 43.81
CA ASN A 313 -12.71 -10.94 43.17
C ASN A 313 -12.16 -11.52 41.87
N ALA A 314 -11.86 -12.83 41.83
CA ALA A 314 -11.41 -13.48 40.61
C ALA A 314 -12.51 -13.52 39.53
N GLN A 315 -13.77 -13.74 39.91
CA GLN A 315 -14.92 -13.67 39.00
C GLN A 315 -15.11 -12.27 38.43
N GLU A 316 -15.05 -11.24 39.26
CA GLU A 316 -15.17 -9.85 38.81
C GLU A 316 -14.01 -9.45 37.88
N ARG A 317 -12.78 -9.89 38.17
CA ARG A 317 -11.62 -9.65 37.29
C ARG A 317 -11.78 -10.36 35.96
N LEU A 318 -12.23 -11.60 35.95
CA LEU A 318 -12.49 -12.37 34.73
C LEU A 318 -13.63 -11.71 33.91
N ARG A 319 -14.70 -11.24 34.56
CA ARG A 319 -15.78 -10.52 33.90
C ARG A 319 -15.26 -9.26 33.19
N ARG A 320 -14.46 -8.43 33.86
CA ARG A 320 -13.86 -7.21 33.26
C ARG A 320 -12.93 -7.54 32.09
N MET A 321 -12.14 -8.60 32.19
CA MET A 321 -11.29 -9.05 31.10
C MET A 321 -12.09 -9.49 29.89
N ARG A 322 -13.25 -10.14 30.09
CA ARG A 322 -14.15 -10.58 29.00
C ARG A 322 -14.99 -9.46 28.41
N GLU A 323 -15.23 -8.39 29.15
CA GLU A 323 -15.89 -7.18 28.64
C GLU A 323 -14.96 -6.42 27.66
N HIS A 324 -13.65 -6.51 27.86
CA HIS A 324 -12.63 -5.85 27.03
C HIS A 324 -11.57 -6.88 26.59
N PRO A 325 -11.94 -7.84 25.73
CA PRO A 325 -11.02 -8.90 25.32
C PRO A 325 -9.90 -8.35 24.44
N VAL A 326 -8.68 -8.83 24.62
CA VAL A 326 -7.63 -8.62 23.65
C VAL A 326 -7.94 -9.50 22.43
N PRO A 327 -8.17 -8.94 21.24
CA PRO A 327 -8.47 -9.74 20.07
C PRO A 327 -7.31 -10.65 19.70
N LYS A 328 -7.61 -11.86 19.25
CA LYS A 328 -6.58 -12.80 18.76
C LYS A 328 -5.87 -12.17 17.55
N PRO A 329 -4.52 -12.11 17.54
CA PRO A 329 -3.79 -11.70 16.34
C PRO A 329 -4.15 -12.62 15.17
N PRO A 330 -4.32 -12.09 13.94
CA PRO A 330 -4.57 -12.92 12.77
C PRO A 330 -3.41 -13.87 12.54
N GLU A 331 -3.70 -15.07 12.06
CA GLU A 331 -2.66 -16.04 11.75
C GLU A 331 -1.87 -15.59 10.51
N PRO A 332 -0.55 -15.83 10.45
CA PRO A 332 0.23 -15.53 9.26
C PRO A 332 -0.37 -16.24 8.04
N LEU A 333 -0.39 -15.53 6.91
CA LEU A 333 -0.89 -16.12 5.67
C LEU A 333 -0.06 -17.36 5.30
N ARG A 334 -0.75 -18.46 4.96
CA ARG A 334 -0.11 -19.69 4.49
C ARG A 334 -0.90 -20.29 3.36
N PHE A 335 -0.23 -20.59 2.26
CA PHE A 335 -0.83 -21.34 1.18
C PHE A 335 -0.85 -22.83 1.54
N THR A 336 -1.99 -23.48 1.34
CA THR A 336 -2.14 -24.90 1.62
C THR A 336 -1.58 -25.71 0.45
N ALA A 337 -0.38 -26.23 0.60
CA ALA A 337 0.16 -27.23 -0.32
C ALA A 337 -0.55 -28.56 -0.11
N ARG A 338 -0.70 -29.35 -1.15
CA ARG A 338 -1.22 -30.70 -1.03
C ARG A 338 -0.21 -31.58 -0.27
N PRO A 339 -0.66 -32.46 0.68
CA PRO A 339 0.23 -33.45 1.25
C PRO A 339 0.87 -34.31 0.14
N ALA A 340 2.11 -34.73 0.36
CA ALA A 340 2.95 -35.44 -0.63
C ALA A 340 2.34 -36.74 -1.21
N LEU A 341 1.31 -37.30 -0.60
CA LEU A 341 0.51 -38.42 -1.13
C LEU A 341 -0.36 -37.92 -2.30
N GLY A 342 0.20 -37.95 -3.50
CA GLY A 342 -0.45 -37.57 -4.77
C GLY A 342 -0.02 -36.22 -5.35
N ALA A 343 1.13 -35.67 -4.92
CA ALA A 343 1.77 -34.56 -5.62
C ALA A 343 2.06 -34.97 -7.06
N VAL A 344 1.73 -34.09 -8.00
CA VAL A 344 2.03 -34.30 -9.43
C VAL A 344 3.51 -34.04 -9.62
N GLU A 345 4.28 -35.05 -9.97
CA GLU A 345 5.69 -34.91 -10.34
C GLU A 345 5.83 -34.50 -11.80
N GLY A 346 6.92 -33.79 -12.11
CA GLY A 346 7.28 -33.36 -13.47
C GLY A 346 6.56 -32.08 -13.89
N ALA A 347 6.26 -31.97 -15.19
CA ALA A 347 5.65 -30.77 -15.78
C ALA A 347 4.18 -30.60 -15.35
N LEU A 348 3.88 -29.45 -14.75
CA LEU A 348 2.52 -29.03 -14.37
C LEU A 348 1.81 -28.27 -15.49
N VAL A 349 2.54 -27.38 -16.18
CA VAL A 349 2.02 -26.68 -17.36
C VAL A 349 3.07 -26.72 -18.45
N THR A 350 2.66 -27.08 -19.66
CA THR A 350 3.51 -27.07 -20.85
C THR A 350 2.77 -26.37 -21.98
N LEU A 351 3.39 -25.34 -22.53
CA LEU A 351 2.96 -24.62 -23.72
C LEU A 351 3.88 -24.99 -24.88
N ARG A 352 3.31 -25.18 -26.08
CA ARG A 352 4.05 -25.41 -27.34
C ARG A 352 3.38 -24.64 -28.46
N ASP A 353 4.15 -23.80 -29.12
CA ASP A 353 3.75 -22.97 -30.27
C ASP A 353 2.46 -22.17 -30.03
N VAL A 354 2.28 -21.67 -28.80
CA VAL A 354 1.05 -21.00 -28.36
C VAL A 354 0.98 -19.59 -28.93
N ARG A 355 -0.14 -19.28 -29.59
CA ARG A 355 -0.45 -17.94 -30.11
C ARG A 355 -1.82 -17.48 -29.61
N VAL A 356 -1.97 -16.18 -29.32
CA VAL A 356 -3.23 -15.52 -29.01
C VAL A 356 -3.25 -14.15 -29.70
N GLY A 357 -3.84 -14.09 -30.89
CA GLY A 357 -3.80 -12.92 -31.78
C GLY A 357 -2.37 -12.35 -31.88
N GLU A 358 -2.27 -11.03 -31.84
CA GLU A 358 -0.97 -10.33 -31.80
C GLU A 358 -0.42 -10.15 -30.37
N ARG A 359 -1.16 -10.63 -29.34
CA ARG A 359 -0.84 -10.33 -27.92
C ARG A 359 0.11 -11.34 -27.27
N LEU A 360 0.19 -12.55 -27.83
CA LEU A 360 1.00 -13.63 -27.24
C LEU A 360 1.56 -14.55 -28.31
N ALA A 361 2.86 -14.77 -28.24
CA ALA A 361 3.58 -15.71 -29.07
C ALA A 361 4.67 -16.40 -28.22
N VAL A 362 4.41 -17.63 -27.78
CA VAL A 362 5.31 -18.42 -26.94
C VAL A 362 5.58 -19.76 -27.60
N ASP A 363 6.80 -19.98 -28.03
CA ASP A 363 7.20 -21.20 -28.73
C ASP A 363 7.26 -22.39 -27.77
N ALA A 364 7.89 -22.22 -26.63
CA ALA A 364 7.92 -23.24 -25.58
C ALA A 364 8.01 -22.62 -24.18
N LEU A 365 7.19 -23.13 -23.27
CA LEU A 365 7.32 -22.84 -21.84
C LEU A 365 6.88 -24.07 -21.04
N THR A 366 7.72 -24.53 -20.14
CA THR A 366 7.37 -25.59 -19.20
C THR A 366 7.57 -25.10 -17.79
N VAL A 367 6.57 -25.34 -16.92
CA VAL A 367 6.65 -25.11 -15.48
C VAL A 367 6.49 -26.46 -14.79
N SER A 368 7.52 -26.86 -14.07
CA SER A 368 7.58 -28.13 -13.34
C SER A 368 7.19 -27.99 -11.88
N ALA A 369 6.92 -29.09 -11.21
CA ALA A 369 6.64 -29.11 -9.78
C ALA A 369 7.80 -28.48 -8.98
N GLY A 370 7.46 -27.58 -8.03
CA GLY A 370 8.43 -26.83 -7.24
C GLY A 370 9.18 -25.71 -7.98
N GLU A 371 8.98 -25.55 -9.28
CA GLU A 371 9.61 -24.48 -10.04
C GLU A 371 9.03 -23.11 -9.70
N ARG A 372 9.91 -22.11 -9.61
CA ARG A 372 9.54 -20.71 -9.33
C ARG A 372 9.94 -19.86 -10.53
N LEU A 373 8.97 -19.13 -11.10
CA LEU A 373 9.14 -18.27 -12.26
C LEU A 373 8.54 -16.89 -11.99
N LEU A 374 9.34 -15.84 -12.17
CA LEU A 374 8.86 -14.47 -12.17
C LEU A 374 8.91 -13.92 -13.60
N ILE A 375 7.81 -13.35 -14.06
CA ILE A 375 7.68 -12.73 -15.37
C ILE A 375 7.47 -11.24 -15.19
N HIS A 376 8.33 -10.44 -15.80
CA HIS A 376 8.20 -8.98 -15.83
C HIS A 376 8.23 -8.44 -17.25
N GLY A 377 7.99 -7.16 -17.46
CA GLY A 377 7.96 -6.53 -18.79
C GLY A 377 6.98 -5.36 -18.86
N GLY A 378 7.01 -4.59 -19.92
CA GLY A 378 6.18 -3.40 -20.11
C GLY A 378 4.66 -3.68 -20.02
N ASN A 379 3.88 -2.61 -19.87
CA ASN A 379 2.43 -2.70 -19.96
C ASN A 379 2.02 -3.12 -21.37
N GLY A 380 1.05 -4.03 -21.48
CA GLY A 380 0.65 -4.60 -22.78
C GLY A 380 1.55 -5.68 -23.34
N ALA A 381 2.68 -6.04 -22.70
CA ALA A 381 3.61 -7.07 -23.19
C ALA A 381 3.04 -8.50 -23.26
N GLY A 382 1.78 -8.74 -22.84
CA GLY A 382 1.13 -10.05 -22.94
C GLY A 382 1.16 -10.90 -21.66
N LYS A 383 1.74 -10.39 -20.55
CA LYS A 383 1.91 -11.13 -19.28
C LYS A 383 0.61 -11.74 -18.73
N SER A 384 -0.44 -10.94 -18.59
CA SER A 384 -1.76 -11.40 -18.10
C SER A 384 -2.41 -12.37 -19.08
N THR A 385 -2.20 -12.19 -20.40
CA THR A 385 -2.67 -13.13 -21.42
C THR A 385 -2.00 -14.49 -21.23
N LEU A 386 -0.69 -14.53 -21.03
CA LEU A 386 0.04 -15.77 -20.76
C LEU A 386 -0.50 -16.50 -19.52
N LEU A 387 -0.66 -15.78 -18.39
CA LEU A 387 -1.22 -16.40 -17.17
C LEU A 387 -2.65 -16.92 -17.36
N ARG A 388 -3.50 -16.20 -18.10
CA ARG A 388 -4.87 -16.65 -18.42
C ARG A 388 -4.87 -17.90 -19.28
N VAL A 389 -3.95 -18.00 -20.24
CA VAL A 389 -3.73 -19.21 -21.04
C VAL A 389 -3.24 -20.35 -20.16
N MET A 390 -2.25 -20.13 -19.29
CA MET A 390 -1.75 -21.16 -18.37
C MET A 390 -2.83 -21.64 -17.39
N ALA A 391 -3.68 -20.74 -16.91
CA ALA A 391 -4.79 -21.05 -15.99
C ALA A 391 -5.99 -21.76 -16.69
N GLY A 392 -6.02 -21.80 -18.02
CA GLY A 392 -7.14 -22.36 -18.77
C GLY A 392 -8.37 -21.46 -18.83
N VAL A 393 -8.22 -20.17 -18.49
CA VAL A 393 -9.28 -19.15 -18.58
C VAL A 393 -9.44 -18.65 -20.01
N LEU A 394 -8.35 -18.62 -20.77
CA LEU A 394 -8.30 -18.21 -22.17
C LEU A 394 -7.75 -19.38 -23.00
N PRO A 395 -8.49 -19.88 -24.00
CA PRO A 395 -7.96 -20.84 -24.95
C PRO A 395 -6.95 -20.14 -25.88
N PRO A 396 -5.87 -20.80 -26.30
CA PRO A 396 -5.03 -20.28 -27.37
C PRO A 396 -5.71 -20.40 -28.72
N ASP A 397 -5.34 -19.52 -29.66
CA ASP A 397 -5.83 -19.59 -31.06
C ASP A 397 -5.06 -20.70 -31.81
N GLU A 398 -3.76 -20.85 -31.51
CA GLU A 398 -2.88 -21.87 -32.07
C GLU A 398 -2.00 -22.49 -30.99
N GLY A 399 -1.47 -23.69 -31.27
CA GLY A 399 -0.57 -24.42 -30.38
C GLY A 399 -1.29 -25.29 -29.36
N THR A 400 -0.55 -25.80 -28.39
CA THR A 400 -1.06 -26.73 -27.37
C THR A 400 -0.68 -26.32 -25.96
N VAL A 401 -1.62 -26.50 -25.02
CA VAL A 401 -1.41 -26.26 -23.61
C VAL A 401 -1.83 -27.49 -22.80
N VAL A 402 -0.86 -28.14 -22.20
CA VAL A 402 -1.11 -29.28 -21.31
C VAL A 402 -1.02 -28.80 -19.87
N ARG A 403 -2.04 -29.15 -19.06
CA ARG A 403 -2.14 -28.81 -17.64
C ARG A 403 -2.31 -30.05 -16.81
N ARG A 404 -1.58 -30.14 -15.70
CA ARG A 404 -1.65 -31.24 -14.75
C ARG A 404 -1.73 -30.67 -13.33
N GLY A 405 -2.41 -31.36 -12.44
CA GLY A 405 -2.57 -30.91 -11.06
C GLY A 405 -3.62 -29.82 -10.89
N ARG A 406 -3.64 -29.21 -9.72
CA ARG A 406 -4.57 -28.13 -9.34
C ARG A 406 -3.88 -26.78 -9.50
N ILE A 407 -4.46 -25.93 -10.30
CA ILE A 407 -3.92 -24.59 -10.58
C ILE A 407 -4.75 -23.59 -9.77
N GLY A 408 -4.09 -22.88 -8.86
CA GLY A 408 -4.61 -21.68 -8.21
C GLY A 408 -4.28 -20.45 -9.07
N TYR A 409 -5.28 -19.64 -9.42
CA TYR A 409 -5.08 -18.44 -10.23
C TYR A 409 -5.64 -17.20 -9.55
N LEU A 410 -4.80 -16.19 -9.37
CA LEU A 410 -5.16 -14.86 -8.93
C LEU A 410 -5.05 -13.91 -10.14
N ALA A 411 -6.18 -13.51 -10.69
CA ALA A 411 -6.23 -12.59 -11.82
C ALA A 411 -5.93 -11.14 -11.42
N GLN A 412 -5.44 -10.33 -12.33
CA GLN A 412 -5.23 -8.90 -12.11
C GLN A 412 -6.57 -8.19 -11.84
N GLU A 413 -7.58 -8.42 -12.69
CA GLU A 413 -8.94 -7.96 -12.50
C GLU A 413 -9.83 -9.11 -12.02
N ILE A 414 -10.60 -8.86 -10.97
CA ILE A 414 -11.48 -9.86 -10.36
C ILE A 414 -12.91 -9.57 -10.78
N PRO A 415 -13.49 -10.38 -11.70
CA PRO A 415 -14.85 -10.14 -12.17
C PRO A 415 -15.88 -10.43 -11.09
N VAL A 416 -16.75 -9.45 -10.80
CA VAL A 416 -17.87 -9.59 -9.87
C VAL A 416 -19.06 -10.20 -10.62
N ARG A 417 -19.23 -11.52 -10.51
CA ARG A 417 -20.32 -12.24 -11.23
C ARG A 417 -21.68 -12.11 -10.56
N ARG A 418 -21.73 -11.96 -9.24
CA ARG A 418 -22.94 -11.88 -8.43
C ARG A 418 -22.79 -10.78 -7.37
N PRO A 419 -23.06 -9.54 -7.73
CA PRO A 419 -22.79 -8.40 -6.85
C PRO A 419 -23.61 -8.38 -5.56
N ALA A 420 -24.76 -9.06 -5.54
CA ALA A 420 -25.65 -9.13 -4.37
C ALA A 420 -25.23 -10.21 -3.35
N ASP A 421 -24.38 -11.18 -3.74
CA ASP A 421 -23.99 -12.25 -2.81
C ASP A 421 -23.10 -11.68 -1.69
N PRO A 422 -23.29 -12.12 -0.42
CA PRO A 422 -22.43 -11.70 0.67
C PRO A 422 -21.01 -12.28 0.56
N VAL A 423 -20.04 -11.59 1.14
CA VAL A 423 -18.62 -11.99 1.16
C VAL A 423 -18.45 -13.44 1.60
N LEU A 424 -19.11 -13.86 2.70
CA LEU A 424 -19.01 -15.20 3.24
C LEU A 424 -19.51 -16.25 2.25
N ALA A 425 -20.64 -16.03 1.60
CA ALA A 425 -21.19 -16.96 0.62
C ALA A 425 -20.28 -17.12 -0.62
N VAL A 426 -19.67 -16.01 -1.09
CA VAL A 426 -18.71 -16.04 -2.21
C VAL A 426 -17.42 -16.74 -1.79
N PHE A 427 -16.93 -16.51 -0.57
CA PHE A 427 -15.76 -17.20 -0.02
C PHE A 427 -15.98 -18.70 0.04
N GLY A 428 -17.06 -19.13 0.69
CA GLY A 428 -17.35 -20.55 0.97
C GLY A 428 -17.71 -21.40 -0.24
N LYS A 429 -18.03 -20.75 -1.36
CA LYS A 429 -18.48 -21.47 -2.57
C LYS A 429 -17.46 -22.52 -3.03
N GLY A 430 -17.86 -23.80 -2.94
CA GLY A 430 -17.06 -24.95 -3.38
C GLY A 430 -15.96 -25.38 -2.40
N LEU A 431 -16.00 -24.95 -1.14
CA LEU A 431 -15.10 -25.44 -0.08
C LEU A 431 -15.63 -26.71 0.60
N GLY A 432 -16.94 -26.98 0.56
CA GLY A 432 -17.55 -28.13 1.23
C GLY A 432 -17.60 -28.01 2.76
N LEU A 433 -17.45 -26.79 3.29
CA LEU A 433 -17.48 -26.44 4.71
C LEU A 433 -18.85 -25.90 5.11
N THR A 434 -19.24 -26.08 6.38
CA THR A 434 -20.40 -25.42 6.97
C THR A 434 -20.20 -23.90 7.04
N GLU A 435 -21.26 -23.13 7.23
CA GLU A 435 -21.18 -21.66 7.29
C GLU A 435 -20.31 -21.18 8.47
N ASP A 436 -20.39 -21.88 9.62
CA ASP A 436 -19.56 -21.53 10.79
C ASP A 436 -18.08 -21.82 10.53
N GLU A 437 -17.74 -22.96 9.92
CA GLU A 437 -16.36 -23.28 9.52
C GLU A 437 -15.82 -22.29 8.47
N GLN A 438 -16.66 -21.89 7.51
CA GLN A 438 -16.29 -20.84 6.53
C GLN A 438 -16.01 -19.51 7.20
N ARG A 439 -16.84 -19.11 8.17
CA ARG A 439 -16.67 -17.89 8.96
C ARG A 439 -15.36 -17.93 9.75
N GLU A 440 -15.13 -19.01 10.50
CA GLU A 440 -13.91 -19.17 11.29
C GLU A 440 -12.66 -19.12 10.41
N LEU A 441 -12.67 -19.88 9.31
CA LEU A 441 -11.55 -19.91 8.36
C LEU A 441 -11.28 -18.55 7.71
N LEU A 442 -12.31 -17.82 7.26
CA LEU A 442 -12.14 -16.51 6.64
C LEU A 442 -11.59 -15.48 7.65
N LEU A 443 -12.07 -15.53 8.89
CA LEU A 443 -11.61 -14.64 9.95
C LEU A 443 -10.19 -14.97 10.43
N SER A 444 -9.80 -16.26 10.41
CA SER A 444 -8.45 -16.66 10.81
C SER A 444 -7.35 -16.04 9.92
N TYR A 445 -7.65 -15.78 8.65
CA TYR A 445 -6.71 -15.09 7.74
C TYR A 445 -6.51 -13.60 8.07
N GLY A 446 -7.37 -12.99 8.89
CA GLY A 446 -7.28 -11.56 9.22
C GLY A 446 -7.57 -10.61 8.05
N LEU A 447 -8.06 -11.13 6.92
CA LEU A 447 -8.34 -10.37 5.71
C LEU A 447 -9.68 -9.64 5.75
N PHE A 448 -10.60 -10.09 6.60
CA PHE A 448 -11.94 -9.53 6.79
C PHE A 448 -12.28 -9.45 8.28
N ARG A 449 -13.18 -8.53 8.63
CA ARG A 449 -13.73 -8.40 9.99
C ARG A 449 -15.11 -9.06 10.07
N PRO A 450 -15.60 -9.44 11.26
CA PRO A 450 -16.94 -10.04 11.41
C PRO A 450 -18.06 -9.23 10.75
N ARG A 451 -17.98 -7.88 10.81
CA ARG A 451 -18.98 -6.99 10.21
C ARG A 451 -18.98 -7.02 8.68
N ASP A 452 -17.89 -7.41 8.04
CA ASP A 452 -17.73 -7.39 6.58
C ASP A 452 -18.28 -8.67 5.91
N LEU A 453 -18.58 -9.73 6.69
CA LEU A 453 -18.95 -11.04 6.17
C LEU A 453 -20.26 -11.05 5.39
N HIS A 454 -21.20 -10.19 5.79
CA HIS A 454 -22.53 -10.07 5.18
C HIS A 454 -22.65 -8.94 4.16
N VAL A 455 -21.57 -8.19 3.94
CA VAL A 455 -21.53 -7.11 2.95
C VAL A 455 -21.66 -7.71 1.54
N PRO A 456 -22.52 -7.16 0.67
CA PRO A 456 -22.62 -7.57 -0.73
C PRO A 456 -21.30 -7.35 -1.45
N VAL A 457 -20.85 -8.34 -2.23
CA VAL A 457 -19.56 -8.25 -2.94
C VAL A 457 -19.50 -7.06 -3.88
N GLY A 458 -20.64 -6.67 -4.46
CA GLY A 458 -20.71 -5.51 -5.38
C GLY A 458 -20.36 -4.16 -4.72
N SER A 459 -20.44 -4.04 -3.40
CA SER A 459 -20.09 -2.82 -2.67
C SER A 459 -18.65 -2.79 -2.16
N LEU A 460 -17.88 -3.86 -2.40
CA LEU A 460 -16.49 -3.93 -1.99
C LEU A 460 -15.59 -2.99 -2.81
N SER A 461 -14.57 -2.44 -2.17
CA SER A 461 -13.49 -1.76 -2.86
C SER A 461 -12.62 -2.75 -3.66
N ALA A 462 -11.83 -2.25 -4.62
CA ALA A 462 -10.89 -3.08 -5.38
C ALA A 462 -9.93 -3.88 -4.46
N GLY A 463 -9.43 -3.26 -3.40
CA GLY A 463 -8.58 -3.92 -2.40
C GLY A 463 -9.32 -5.02 -1.62
N GLN A 464 -10.59 -4.81 -1.27
CA GLN A 464 -11.41 -5.84 -0.61
C GLN A 464 -11.72 -7.01 -1.54
N HIS A 465 -12.01 -6.75 -2.83
CA HIS A 465 -12.12 -7.82 -3.83
C HIS A 465 -10.83 -8.64 -3.92
N ARG A 466 -9.69 -7.96 -3.92
CA ARG A 466 -8.38 -8.62 -3.95
C ARG A 466 -8.16 -9.51 -2.73
N ARG A 467 -8.48 -9.00 -1.53
CA ARG A 467 -8.43 -9.78 -0.29
C ARG A 467 -9.35 -11.00 -0.33
N LEU A 468 -10.56 -10.88 -0.87
CA LEU A 468 -11.48 -12.01 -1.02
C LEU A 468 -10.95 -13.07 -1.99
N ALA A 469 -10.39 -12.66 -3.12
CA ALA A 469 -9.78 -13.59 -4.07
C ALA A 469 -8.56 -14.30 -3.46
N LEU A 470 -7.72 -13.58 -2.70
CA LEU A 470 -6.59 -14.14 -1.97
C LEU A 470 -7.06 -15.14 -0.91
N ALA A 471 -8.07 -14.80 -0.10
CA ALA A 471 -8.65 -15.70 0.88
C ALA A 471 -9.13 -17.02 0.25
N ARG A 472 -9.79 -16.93 -0.90
CA ARG A 472 -10.25 -18.10 -1.65
C ARG A 472 -9.11 -18.95 -2.21
N LEU A 473 -8.00 -18.32 -2.56
CA LEU A 473 -6.79 -19.00 -3.02
C LEU A 473 -6.11 -19.73 -1.87
N LEU A 474 -6.00 -19.08 -0.70
CA LEU A 474 -5.44 -19.66 0.52
C LEU A 474 -6.26 -20.88 1.03
N ALA A 475 -7.59 -20.81 0.91
CA ALA A 475 -8.50 -21.87 1.36
C ALA A 475 -8.48 -23.14 0.47
N ARG A 476 -7.78 -23.13 -0.66
CA ARG A 476 -7.79 -24.24 -1.63
C ARG A 476 -6.40 -24.80 -1.83
N PRO A 477 -6.24 -26.13 -1.75
CA PRO A 477 -4.97 -26.75 -2.07
C PRO A 477 -4.67 -26.58 -3.57
N ALA A 478 -3.44 -26.20 -3.89
CA ALA A 478 -2.93 -26.06 -5.25
C ALA A 478 -1.58 -26.79 -5.39
N ASP A 479 -1.22 -27.16 -6.61
CA ASP A 479 0.09 -27.69 -6.99
C ASP A 479 0.92 -26.58 -7.68
N LEU A 480 0.24 -25.67 -8.38
CA LEU A 480 0.80 -24.49 -9.06
C LEU A 480 -0.03 -23.25 -8.70
N LEU A 481 0.64 -22.19 -8.29
CA LEU A 481 0.07 -20.86 -8.15
C LEU A 481 0.46 -19.97 -9.32
N LEU A 482 -0.54 -19.35 -9.94
CA LEU A 482 -0.40 -18.33 -10.99
C LEU A 482 -0.90 -17.01 -10.44
N LEU A 483 -0.02 -16.02 -10.23
CA LEU A 483 -0.35 -14.76 -9.59
C LEU A 483 -0.08 -13.59 -10.52
N ASP A 484 -1.13 -12.87 -10.89
CA ASP A 484 -1.06 -11.69 -11.76
C ASP A 484 -1.11 -10.42 -10.92
N GLU A 485 0.04 -9.74 -10.80
CA GLU A 485 0.24 -8.53 -10.00
C GLU A 485 -0.31 -8.67 -8.56
N PRO A 486 0.13 -9.66 -7.78
CA PRO A 486 -0.51 -10.01 -6.51
C PRO A 486 -0.48 -8.90 -5.46
N ALA A 487 0.51 -8.00 -5.53
CA ALA A 487 0.67 -6.87 -4.61
C ALA A 487 -0.26 -5.69 -4.90
N ASN A 488 -0.79 -5.58 -6.12
CA ASN A 488 -1.61 -4.43 -6.52
C ASN A 488 -2.87 -4.31 -5.65
N HIS A 489 -3.19 -3.08 -5.23
CA HIS A 489 -4.34 -2.73 -4.40
C HIS A 489 -4.34 -3.34 -2.98
N LEU A 490 -3.25 -3.95 -2.53
CA LEU A 490 -3.08 -4.42 -1.16
C LEU A 490 -2.35 -3.36 -0.31
N ALA A 491 -2.66 -3.32 0.98
CA ALA A 491 -1.88 -2.55 1.93
C ALA A 491 -0.46 -3.13 2.06
N LEU A 492 0.54 -2.27 2.27
CA LEU A 492 1.95 -2.69 2.30
C LEU A 492 2.23 -3.84 3.28
N GLY A 493 1.60 -3.84 4.47
CA GLY A 493 1.77 -4.94 5.43
C GLY A 493 1.26 -6.27 4.91
N LEU A 494 0.13 -6.28 4.20
CA LEU A 494 -0.42 -7.48 3.60
C LEU A 494 0.44 -7.99 2.43
N VAL A 495 1.10 -7.07 1.70
CA VAL A 495 2.06 -7.45 0.65
C VAL A 495 3.25 -8.19 1.25
N GLU A 496 3.79 -7.72 2.38
CA GLU A 496 4.91 -8.36 3.09
C GLU A 496 4.53 -9.74 3.64
N GLU A 497 3.32 -9.87 4.21
CA GLU A 497 2.79 -11.17 4.64
C GLU A 497 2.59 -12.13 3.47
N LEU A 498 2.06 -11.64 2.34
CA LEU A 498 1.89 -12.43 1.12
C LEU A 498 3.24 -12.92 0.58
N GLU A 499 4.25 -12.06 0.50
CA GLU A 499 5.61 -12.43 0.07
C GLU A 499 6.19 -13.50 0.98
N THR A 500 6.07 -13.33 2.30
CA THR A 500 6.53 -14.34 3.27
C THR A 500 5.81 -15.68 3.08
N ALA A 501 4.50 -15.65 2.83
CA ALA A 501 3.73 -16.86 2.55
C ALA A 501 4.15 -17.53 1.22
N LEU A 502 4.47 -16.73 0.19
CA LEU A 502 4.97 -17.23 -1.09
C LEU A 502 6.37 -17.82 -0.96
N ASP A 503 7.24 -17.25 -0.12
CA ASP A 503 8.57 -17.81 0.13
C ASP A 503 8.52 -19.16 0.85
N GLN A 504 7.54 -19.35 1.72
CA GLN A 504 7.29 -20.63 2.40
C GLN A 504 6.51 -21.64 1.54
N TRP A 505 6.01 -21.24 0.38
CA TRP A 505 5.25 -22.11 -0.51
C TRP A 505 6.16 -23.17 -1.16
N ALA A 506 5.83 -24.43 -0.97
CA ALA A 506 6.60 -25.56 -1.49
C ALA A 506 6.18 -26.02 -2.91
N GLY A 507 5.03 -25.56 -3.42
CA GLY A 507 4.54 -25.88 -4.76
C GLY A 507 5.19 -25.01 -5.85
N ALA A 508 4.79 -25.25 -7.09
CA ALA A 508 5.24 -24.42 -8.21
C ALA A 508 4.59 -23.03 -8.16
N LEU A 509 5.32 -22.01 -8.58
CA LEU A 509 4.90 -20.61 -8.52
C LEU A 509 5.26 -19.85 -9.80
N VAL A 510 4.27 -19.23 -10.41
CA VAL A 510 4.49 -18.22 -11.48
C VAL A 510 3.90 -16.90 -11.04
N VAL A 511 4.72 -15.89 -10.94
CA VAL A 511 4.31 -14.53 -10.55
C VAL A 511 4.59 -13.57 -11.69
N VAL A 512 3.59 -12.79 -12.05
CA VAL A 512 3.76 -11.58 -12.86
C VAL A 512 3.80 -10.40 -11.90
N SER A 513 4.87 -9.61 -11.93
CA SER A 513 4.97 -8.42 -11.11
C SER A 513 5.89 -7.35 -11.69
N HIS A 514 5.49 -6.09 -11.45
CA HIS A 514 6.31 -4.91 -11.68
C HIS A 514 7.09 -4.48 -10.44
N ASP A 515 6.84 -5.09 -9.27
CA ASP A 515 7.49 -4.72 -8.02
C ASP A 515 8.99 -5.04 -8.06
N ARG A 516 9.80 -3.97 -8.01
CA ARG A 516 11.27 -4.06 -8.06
C ARG A 516 11.85 -4.76 -6.83
N LEU A 517 11.22 -4.62 -5.67
CA LEU A 517 11.68 -5.25 -4.43
C LEU A 517 11.42 -6.76 -4.47
N LEU A 518 10.22 -7.16 -4.89
CA LEU A 518 9.89 -8.57 -5.09
C LEU A 518 10.85 -9.20 -6.10
N ARG A 519 11.11 -8.54 -7.24
CA ARG A 519 12.03 -9.04 -8.26
C ARG A 519 13.46 -9.24 -7.74
N ARG A 520 13.97 -8.32 -6.91
CA ARG A 520 15.32 -8.44 -6.31
C ARG A 520 15.44 -9.56 -5.28
N ARG A 521 14.34 -9.89 -4.58
CA ARG A 521 14.31 -10.94 -3.54
C ARG A 521 13.90 -12.30 -4.08
N PHE A 522 13.35 -12.34 -5.29
CA PHE A 522 12.77 -13.56 -5.85
C PHE A 522 13.84 -14.63 -6.05
N THR A 523 13.59 -15.80 -5.44
CA THR A 523 14.43 -17.00 -5.60
C THR A 523 13.83 -17.90 -6.68
N GLY A 524 14.38 -17.87 -7.90
CA GLY A 524 13.87 -18.64 -9.02
C GLY A 524 14.28 -18.04 -10.36
N ARG A 525 13.69 -18.55 -11.44
CA ARG A 525 13.91 -18.02 -12.80
C ARG A 525 13.18 -16.68 -12.96
N ILE A 526 13.85 -15.70 -13.54
CA ILE A 526 13.27 -14.41 -13.90
C ILE A 526 13.33 -14.30 -15.43
N ARG A 527 12.19 -13.95 -16.04
CA ARG A 527 12.09 -13.76 -17.49
C ARG A 527 11.42 -12.44 -17.82
N ARG A 528 11.94 -11.78 -18.83
CA ARG A 528 11.37 -10.55 -19.37
C ARG A 528 10.47 -10.89 -20.55
N MET A 529 9.26 -10.35 -20.54
CA MET A 529 8.32 -10.48 -21.66
C MET A 529 8.28 -9.19 -22.46
N GLU A 530 8.44 -9.29 -23.79
CA GLU A 530 8.46 -8.18 -24.72
C GLU A 530 7.54 -8.46 -25.92
N SER A 531 6.60 -7.54 -26.18
CA SER A 531 5.69 -7.60 -27.35
C SER A 531 5.07 -8.98 -27.61
N GLY A 532 4.61 -9.64 -26.55
CA GLY A 532 4.00 -10.98 -26.65
C GLY A 532 4.97 -12.16 -26.64
N HIS A 533 6.28 -11.91 -26.71
CA HIS A 533 7.31 -12.95 -26.73
C HIS A 533 7.93 -13.12 -25.35
N LEU A 534 8.25 -14.36 -25.01
CA LEU A 534 8.99 -14.72 -23.80
C LEU A 534 10.32 -15.37 -24.23
N PRO A 535 11.38 -14.56 -24.43
CA PRO A 535 12.69 -15.11 -24.81
C PRO A 535 13.24 -16.03 -23.71
N ASP A 536 14.14 -16.96 -24.08
CA ASP A 536 14.71 -17.97 -23.18
C ASP A 536 15.57 -17.39 -22.05
#